data_b91b1f97703f46f842975c21d29cd29c
#
_entry.id   b91b1f97703f46f842975c21d29cd29c
#
_cell.length_a   1.000
_cell.length_b   1.000
_cell.length_c   1.000
_cell.angle_alpha   90.00
_cell.angle_beta   90.00
_cell.angle_gamma   90.00
#
_symmetry.space_group_name_H-M   'P 1'
#
loop_
_entity.id
_entity.type
_entity.pdbx_description
1 polymer ?
#
loop_
_entity_poly.entity_id
_entity_poly.type
_entity_poly.pdbx_seq_one_letter_code
_entity_poly.pdbx_strand_id
1 'polypeptide(L)'
;MGKWSLLPLVLLLGLAFALQPGQAIPDFALLDPQGRTVTAASMRKPAVIVFWASWCPVCREEFPGLHRIAEETGIPFYVISAEPRDTREVVLDYMRAYPRFLPLLASDRDRPQQVAARFRVLGHPWTFVVDAEGKVVALFAGRAGREALLDALLLAGADLP
;
A
#
# COMPACT_ATOMS: atom_id res chain seq x y z
N MET A 1 -16.99 -18.37 54.38
CA MET A 1 -16.58 -17.02 53.96
C MET A 1 -15.70 -17.14 52.71
N GLY A 2 -16.31 -17.07 51.56
CA GLY A 2 -15.61 -17.19 50.26
C GLY A 2 -14.91 -15.90 49.90
N LYS A 3 -13.58 -15.96 49.79
CA LYS A 3 -12.80 -14.87 49.20
C LYS A 3 -13.00 -14.91 47.67
N TRP A 4 -13.83 -14.00 47.19
CA TRP A 4 -13.97 -13.75 45.74
C TRP A 4 -12.73 -12.98 45.28
N SER A 5 -11.78 -13.70 44.68
CA SER A 5 -10.67 -13.10 43.93
C SER A 5 -11.25 -12.44 42.69
N LEU A 6 -11.42 -11.13 42.75
CA LEU A 6 -11.65 -10.32 41.54
C LEU A 6 -10.34 -10.30 40.75
N LEU A 7 -10.21 -11.20 39.77
CA LEU A 7 -9.21 -11.06 38.72
C LEU A 7 -9.56 -9.80 37.90
N PRO A 8 -8.66 -8.84 37.79
CA PRO A 8 -8.90 -7.71 36.92
C PRO A 8 -8.95 -8.24 35.47
N LEU A 9 -10.12 -8.10 34.86
CA LEU A 9 -10.28 -8.27 33.42
C LEU A 9 -9.47 -7.15 32.74
N VAL A 10 -8.21 -7.45 32.40
CA VAL A 10 -7.39 -6.57 31.58
C VAL A 10 -8.00 -6.61 30.18
N LEU A 11 -8.87 -5.63 29.91
CA LEU A 11 -9.39 -5.36 28.58
C LEU A 11 -8.22 -4.85 27.73
N LEU A 12 -7.53 -5.75 27.03
CA LEU A 12 -6.57 -5.39 26.00
C LEU A 12 -7.35 -4.69 24.88
N LEU A 13 -7.50 -3.38 25.00
CA LEU A 13 -7.87 -2.55 23.86
C LEU A 13 -6.75 -2.72 22.82
N GLY A 14 -6.96 -3.60 21.86
CA GLY A 14 -6.12 -3.72 20.68
C GLY A 14 -6.19 -2.40 19.92
N LEU A 15 -5.25 -1.50 20.18
CA LEU A 15 -5.07 -0.29 19.40
C LEU A 15 -4.84 -0.72 17.95
N ALA A 16 -5.80 -0.35 17.07
CA ALA A 16 -5.76 -0.67 15.65
C ALA A 16 -4.73 0.24 14.95
N PHE A 17 -3.45 -0.08 15.12
CA PHE A 17 -2.37 0.59 14.41
C PHE A 17 -2.35 0.18 12.93
N ALA A 18 -1.79 1.03 12.07
CA ALA A 18 -1.41 0.66 10.70
C ALA A 18 -0.57 -0.63 10.70
N LEU A 19 -0.47 -1.28 9.54
CA LEU A 19 0.42 -2.43 9.38
C LEU A 19 1.85 -2.04 9.76
N GLN A 20 2.45 -2.84 10.61
CA GLN A 20 3.80 -2.59 11.09
C GLN A 20 4.83 -3.42 10.31
N PRO A 21 6.10 -2.99 10.25
CA PRO A 21 7.18 -3.82 9.73
C PRO A 21 7.18 -5.23 10.31
N GLY A 22 7.39 -6.24 9.47
CA GLY A 22 7.34 -7.66 9.80
C GLY A 22 5.95 -8.30 9.66
N GLN A 23 4.87 -7.55 9.57
CA GLN A 23 3.53 -8.08 9.34
C GLN A 23 3.30 -8.38 7.85
N ALA A 24 2.62 -9.49 7.57
CA ALA A 24 2.18 -9.81 6.21
C ALA A 24 1.10 -8.82 5.74
N ILE A 25 1.17 -8.43 4.46
CA ILE A 25 0.08 -7.65 3.87
C ILE A 25 -1.21 -8.46 3.84
N PRO A 26 -2.38 -7.80 4.01
CA PRO A 26 -3.67 -8.47 3.90
C PRO A 26 -3.90 -9.02 2.49
N ASP A 27 -4.66 -10.10 2.40
CA ASP A 27 -5.09 -10.61 1.10
C ASP A 27 -6.07 -9.64 0.42
N PHE A 28 -5.96 -9.56 -0.90
CA PHE A 28 -6.86 -8.80 -1.76
C PHE A 28 -6.91 -9.43 -3.16
N ALA A 29 -7.93 -9.05 -3.92
CA ALA A 29 -8.04 -9.37 -5.34
C ALA A 29 -8.59 -8.15 -6.08
N LEU A 30 -7.73 -7.43 -6.77
CA LEU A 30 -8.05 -6.26 -7.58
C LEU A 30 -7.72 -6.54 -9.05
N LEU A 31 -8.15 -5.67 -9.97
CA LEU A 31 -7.87 -5.83 -11.40
C LEU A 31 -6.76 -4.89 -11.85
N ASP A 32 -5.91 -5.36 -12.73
CA ASP A 32 -5.04 -4.48 -13.51
C ASP A 32 -5.83 -3.77 -14.63
N PRO A 33 -5.24 -2.82 -15.37
CA PRO A 33 -5.92 -2.14 -16.47
C PRO A 33 -6.40 -3.06 -17.59
N GLN A 34 -5.83 -4.25 -17.74
CA GLN A 34 -6.22 -5.26 -18.75
C GLN A 34 -7.30 -6.21 -18.22
N GLY A 35 -7.79 -6.01 -17.00
CA GLY A 35 -8.83 -6.84 -16.40
C GLY A 35 -8.31 -8.15 -15.80
N ARG A 36 -6.99 -8.32 -15.66
CA ARG A 36 -6.41 -9.50 -15.02
C ARG A 36 -6.43 -9.32 -13.50
N THR A 37 -6.76 -10.37 -12.77
CA THR A 37 -6.76 -10.34 -11.30
C THR A 37 -5.34 -10.31 -10.76
N VAL A 38 -5.08 -9.33 -9.89
CA VAL A 38 -3.86 -9.21 -9.09
C VAL A 38 -4.23 -9.42 -7.62
N THR A 39 -3.57 -10.35 -6.97
CA THR A 39 -3.74 -10.66 -5.54
C THR A 39 -2.47 -10.35 -4.77
N ALA A 40 -2.55 -10.30 -3.43
CA ALA A 40 -1.36 -10.22 -2.57
C ALA A 40 -0.36 -11.35 -2.85
N ALA A 41 -0.84 -12.55 -3.19
CA ALA A 41 0.00 -13.70 -3.53
C ALA A 41 0.62 -13.57 -4.93
N SER A 42 -0.15 -13.13 -5.94
CA SER A 42 0.29 -13.10 -7.35
C SER A 42 1.08 -11.85 -7.74
N MET A 43 1.02 -10.77 -6.95
CA MET A 43 1.79 -9.55 -7.24
C MET A 43 3.29 -9.84 -7.22
N ARG A 44 4.03 -9.20 -8.14
CA ARG A 44 5.50 -9.28 -8.15
C ARG A 44 6.06 -8.59 -6.91
N LYS A 45 7.05 -9.18 -6.27
CA LYS A 45 7.71 -8.71 -5.05
C LYS A 45 9.23 -8.91 -5.14
N PRO A 46 10.07 -8.10 -4.48
CA PRO A 46 9.68 -6.96 -3.63
C PRO A 46 8.91 -5.91 -4.39
N ALA A 47 8.13 -5.08 -3.68
CA ALA A 47 7.21 -4.13 -4.30
C ALA A 47 6.98 -2.89 -3.42
N VAL A 48 6.49 -1.83 -4.05
CA VAL A 48 5.93 -0.67 -3.37
C VAL A 48 4.42 -0.65 -3.62
N ILE A 49 3.64 -0.39 -2.56
CA ILE A 49 2.19 -0.19 -2.65
C ILE A 49 1.89 1.21 -2.16
N VAL A 50 1.29 2.03 -3.01
CA VAL A 50 0.95 3.43 -2.71
C VAL A 50 -0.56 3.59 -2.67
N PHE A 51 -1.09 3.97 -1.52
CA PHE A 51 -2.49 4.41 -1.38
C PHE A 51 -2.58 5.91 -1.59
N TRP A 52 -3.45 6.35 -2.49
CA TRP A 52 -3.56 7.72 -2.94
C TRP A 52 -5.01 8.14 -3.22
N ALA A 53 -5.21 9.38 -3.63
CA ALA A 53 -6.49 9.89 -4.12
C ALA A 53 -6.23 10.94 -5.21
N SER A 54 -7.12 11.05 -6.21
CA SER A 54 -6.96 11.97 -7.33
C SER A 54 -6.93 13.45 -6.93
N TRP A 55 -7.64 13.81 -5.85
CA TRP A 55 -7.71 15.17 -5.31
C TRP A 55 -6.55 15.52 -4.35
N CYS A 56 -5.70 14.56 -4.00
CA CYS A 56 -4.66 14.73 -2.96
C CYS A 56 -3.47 15.55 -3.49
N PRO A 57 -3.24 16.80 -3.02
CA PRO A 57 -2.14 17.62 -3.51
C PRO A 57 -0.76 17.03 -3.22
N VAL A 58 -0.57 16.45 -2.02
CA VAL A 58 0.70 15.82 -1.62
C VAL A 58 1.02 14.63 -2.51
N CYS A 59 0.01 13.84 -2.92
CA CYS A 59 0.19 12.73 -3.87
C CYS A 59 0.71 13.25 -5.23
N ARG A 60 0.14 14.36 -5.73
CA ARG A 60 0.56 14.97 -7.00
C ARG A 60 2.01 15.44 -6.97
N GLU A 61 2.44 16.01 -5.85
CA GLU A 61 3.80 16.50 -5.68
C GLU A 61 4.81 15.35 -5.56
N GLU A 62 4.41 14.23 -4.99
CA GLU A 62 5.28 13.08 -4.74
C GLU A 62 5.41 12.13 -5.94
N PHE A 63 4.35 11.96 -6.72
CA PHE A 63 4.29 10.99 -7.81
C PHE A 63 5.42 11.08 -8.84
N PRO A 64 5.88 12.27 -9.29
CA PRO A 64 7.03 12.34 -10.20
C PRO A 64 8.30 11.73 -9.62
N GLY A 65 8.54 11.92 -8.31
CA GLY A 65 9.69 11.33 -7.61
C GLY A 65 9.58 9.81 -7.48
N LEU A 66 8.42 9.31 -7.04
CA LEU A 66 8.15 7.87 -6.93
C LEU A 66 8.22 7.18 -8.29
N HIS A 67 7.66 7.79 -9.34
CA HIS A 67 7.72 7.26 -10.69
C HIS A 67 9.15 7.13 -11.20
N ARG A 68 10.01 8.13 -10.95
CA ARG A 68 11.43 8.08 -11.30
C ARG A 68 12.13 6.91 -10.58
N ILE A 69 11.84 6.69 -9.30
CA ILE A 69 12.39 5.53 -8.58
C ILE A 69 11.93 4.22 -9.23
N ALA A 70 10.67 4.11 -9.61
CA ALA A 70 10.15 2.93 -10.31
C ALA A 70 10.84 2.71 -11.67
N GLU A 71 11.18 3.78 -12.39
CA GLU A 71 11.95 3.70 -13.64
C GLU A 71 13.39 3.24 -13.41
N GLU A 72 14.07 3.85 -12.46
CA GLU A 72 15.48 3.58 -12.16
C GLU A 72 15.71 2.17 -11.59
N THR A 73 14.80 1.71 -10.73
CA THR A 73 14.96 0.44 -10.02
C THR A 73 14.30 -0.75 -10.70
N GLY A 74 13.31 -0.51 -11.56
CA GLY A 74 12.48 -1.57 -12.15
C GLY A 74 11.56 -2.28 -11.15
N ILE A 75 11.55 -1.85 -9.88
CA ILE A 75 10.68 -2.39 -8.85
C ILE A 75 9.21 -2.06 -9.19
N PRO A 76 8.27 -2.99 -9.03
CA PRO A 76 6.85 -2.71 -9.27
C PRO A 76 6.27 -1.77 -8.21
N PHE A 77 5.64 -0.70 -8.66
CA PHE A 77 4.89 0.25 -7.85
C PHE A 77 3.40 0.07 -8.12
N TYR A 78 2.70 -0.60 -7.22
CA TYR A 78 1.25 -0.75 -7.28
C TYR A 78 0.59 0.46 -6.66
N VAL A 79 -0.33 1.10 -7.38
CA VAL A 79 -1.03 2.30 -6.92
C VAL A 79 -2.52 2.02 -6.78
N ILE A 80 -3.06 2.28 -5.60
CA ILE A 80 -4.44 1.95 -5.21
C ILE A 80 -5.12 3.24 -4.76
N SER A 81 -6.12 3.72 -5.50
CA SER A 81 -6.90 4.87 -5.04
C SER A 81 -7.85 4.46 -3.92
N ALA A 82 -7.70 5.08 -2.75
CA ALA A 82 -8.59 4.86 -1.63
C ALA A 82 -9.81 5.82 -1.64
N GLU A 83 -9.94 6.68 -2.65
CA GLU A 83 -11.05 7.62 -2.83
C GLU A 83 -12.24 6.93 -3.52
N PRO A 84 -13.42 6.86 -2.89
CA PRO A 84 -14.60 6.21 -3.48
C PRO A 84 -15.10 6.84 -4.79
N ARG A 85 -14.80 8.13 -5.02
CA ARG A 85 -15.20 8.86 -6.24
C ARG A 85 -14.24 8.66 -7.40
N ASP A 86 -13.07 8.05 -7.16
CA ASP A 86 -12.10 7.74 -8.20
C ASP A 86 -12.57 6.53 -9.00
N THR A 87 -13.32 6.79 -10.07
CA THR A 87 -13.74 5.75 -11.00
C THR A 87 -12.53 5.16 -11.74
N ARG A 88 -12.75 4.03 -12.41
CA ARG A 88 -11.73 3.42 -13.29
C ARG A 88 -11.15 4.44 -14.27
N GLU A 89 -12.02 5.23 -14.90
CA GLU A 89 -11.65 6.24 -15.91
C GLU A 89 -10.76 7.32 -15.29
N VAL A 90 -11.14 7.84 -14.11
CA VAL A 90 -10.35 8.85 -13.38
C VAL A 90 -8.97 8.33 -13.04
N VAL A 91 -8.88 7.10 -12.50
CA VAL A 91 -7.59 6.50 -12.15
C VAL A 91 -6.72 6.28 -13.38
N LEU A 92 -7.27 5.70 -14.45
CA LEU A 92 -6.50 5.42 -15.67
C LEU A 92 -6.06 6.70 -16.39
N ASP A 93 -6.90 7.73 -16.42
CA ASP A 93 -6.53 9.02 -17.01
C ASP A 93 -5.36 9.66 -16.24
N TYR A 94 -5.44 9.66 -14.91
CA TYR A 94 -4.37 10.19 -14.07
C TYR A 94 -3.04 9.42 -14.26
N MET A 95 -3.11 8.09 -14.38
CA MET A 95 -1.93 7.23 -14.51
C MET A 95 -1.27 7.28 -15.89
N ARG A 96 -1.87 7.92 -16.89
CA ARG A 96 -1.21 8.15 -18.20
C ARG A 96 0.11 8.91 -18.07
N ALA A 97 0.21 9.80 -17.11
CA ALA A 97 1.44 10.54 -16.81
C ALA A 97 2.54 9.68 -16.13
N TYR A 98 2.18 8.48 -15.66
CA TYR A 98 3.05 7.63 -14.84
C TYR A 98 3.05 6.18 -15.33
N PRO A 99 3.59 5.89 -16.53
CA PRO A 99 3.45 4.58 -17.18
C PRO A 99 4.15 3.42 -16.47
N ARG A 100 5.04 3.70 -15.52
CA ARG A 100 5.69 2.66 -14.70
C ARG A 100 4.87 2.27 -13.47
N PHE A 101 3.86 3.03 -13.13
CA PHE A 101 2.94 2.64 -12.06
C PHE A 101 1.95 1.59 -12.55
N LEU A 102 1.58 0.71 -11.64
CA LEU A 102 0.65 -0.40 -11.85
C LEU A 102 -0.65 -0.12 -11.08
N PRO A 103 -1.61 0.59 -11.68
CA PRO A 103 -2.87 0.89 -11.02
C PRO A 103 -3.68 -0.38 -10.79
N LEU A 104 -4.22 -0.53 -9.59
CA LEU A 104 -5.12 -1.60 -9.22
C LEU A 104 -6.53 -1.06 -9.02
N LEU A 105 -7.48 -1.70 -9.69
CA LEU A 105 -8.86 -1.26 -9.88
C LEU A 105 -9.83 -2.23 -9.20
N ALA A 106 -11.07 -1.79 -9.00
CA ALA A 106 -12.12 -2.62 -8.43
C ALA A 106 -12.34 -3.91 -9.22
N SER A 107 -12.54 -5.00 -8.50
CA SER A 107 -12.97 -6.30 -9.00
C SER A 107 -14.37 -6.65 -8.48
N ASP A 108 -14.88 -7.81 -8.84
CA ASP A 108 -16.13 -8.36 -8.26
C ASP A 108 -15.95 -8.73 -6.77
N ARG A 109 -14.72 -9.05 -6.37
CA ARG A 109 -14.40 -9.44 -5.00
C ARG A 109 -14.11 -8.24 -4.10
N ASP A 110 -13.27 -7.31 -4.56
CA ASP A 110 -12.73 -6.24 -3.74
C ASP A 110 -12.80 -4.88 -4.42
N ARG A 111 -13.11 -3.86 -3.62
CA ARG A 111 -12.95 -2.45 -3.99
C ARG A 111 -11.66 -1.88 -3.39
N PRO A 112 -10.97 -0.95 -4.07
CA PRO A 112 -9.75 -0.31 -3.56
C PRO A 112 -9.87 0.22 -2.13
N GLN A 113 -11.02 0.81 -1.76
CA GLN A 113 -11.28 1.36 -0.43
C GLN A 113 -11.34 0.28 0.65
N GLN A 114 -11.87 -0.91 0.31
CA GLN A 114 -11.91 -2.04 1.23
C GLN A 114 -10.50 -2.59 1.46
N VAL A 115 -9.67 -2.61 0.41
CA VAL A 115 -8.25 -2.98 0.52
C VAL A 115 -7.52 -1.98 1.40
N ALA A 116 -7.69 -0.66 1.16
CA ALA A 116 -7.12 0.39 2.00
C ALA A 116 -7.50 0.24 3.48
N ALA A 117 -8.77 -0.10 3.76
CA ALA A 117 -9.23 -0.34 5.12
C ALA A 117 -8.55 -1.57 5.76
N ARG A 118 -8.32 -2.66 5.01
CA ARG A 118 -7.57 -3.83 5.51
C ARG A 118 -6.10 -3.50 5.79
N PHE A 119 -5.48 -2.62 5.00
CA PHE A 119 -4.14 -2.06 5.26
C PHE A 119 -4.15 -1.03 6.40
N ARG A 120 -5.34 -0.69 6.93
CA ARG A 120 -5.52 0.34 7.98
C ARG A 120 -4.97 1.69 7.58
N VAL A 121 -5.14 2.06 6.31
CA VAL A 121 -4.76 3.36 5.75
C VAL A 121 -5.69 4.43 6.31
N LEU A 122 -5.12 5.46 6.93
CA LEU A 122 -5.86 6.56 7.58
C LEU A 122 -5.76 7.88 6.80
N GLY A 123 -4.98 7.93 5.73
CA GLY A 123 -4.76 9.15 4.95
C GLY A 123 -4.01 8.89 3.65
N HIS A 124 -3.67 9.95 2.93
CA HIS A 124 -2.99 9.89 1.64
C HIS A 124 -1.84 10.90 1.57
N PRO A 125 -0.75 10.58 0.88
CA PRO A 125 -0.36 9.23 0.44
C PRO A 125 0.11 8.37 1.61
N TRP A 126 -0.08 7.05 1.50
CA TRP A 126 0.56 6.07 2.37
C TRP A 126 1.29 5.06 1.49
N THR A 127 2.58 4.86 1.77
CA THR A 127 3.47 4.03 0.96
C THR A 127 4.01 2.89 1.79
N PHE A 128 3.74 1.66 1.35
CA PHE A 128 4.27 0.43 1.94
C PHE A 128 5.35 -0.14 1.05
N VAL A 129 6.48 -0.51 1.65
CA VAL A 129 7.51 -1.34 1.00
C VAL A 129 7.35 -2.76 1.50
N VAL A 130 7.29 -3.71 0.57
CA VAL A 130 6.97 -5.11 0.83
C VAL A 130 8.11 -5.98 0.29
N ASP A 131 8.57 -6.94 1.11
CA ASP A 131 9.60 -7.90 0.73
C ASP A 131 9.08 -9.04 -0.17
N ALA A 132 9.98 -9.96 -0.56
CA ALA A 132 9.64 -11.10 -1.41
C ALA A 132 8.60 -12.04 -0.79
N GLU A 133 8.51 -12.09 0.54
CA GLU A 133 7.57 -12.92 1.30
C GLU A 133 6.22 -12.23 1.52
N GLY A 134 6.06 -10.98 1.09
CA GLY A 134 4.84 -10.22 1.29
C GLY A 134 4.70 -9.58 2.67
N LYS A 135 5.83 -9.38 3.36
CA LYS A 135 5.85 -8.67 4.65
C LYS A 135 6.19 -7.21 4.45
N VAL A 136 5.57 -6.37 5.25
CA VAL A 136 5.89 -4.94 5.29
C VAL A 136 7.31 -4.76 5.84
N VAL A 137 8.16 -4.05 5.10
CA VAL A 137 9.51 -3.64 5.54
C VAL A 137 9.47 -2.23 6.08
N ALA A 138 8.73 -1.34 5.42
CA ALA A 138 8.58 0.05 5.83
C ALA A 138 7.19 0.59 5.46
N LEU A 139 6.73 1.56 6.24
CA LEU A 139 5.54 2.35 5.99
C LEU A 139 5.90 3.84 6.08
N PHE A 140 5.53 4.59 5.06
CA PHE A 140 5.60 6.04 5.03
C PHE A 140 4.18 6.61 5.04
N ALA A 141 3.79 7.25 6.13
CA ALA A 141 2.52 7.97 6.25
C ALA A 141 2.76 9.44 5.84
N GLY A 142 2.31 9.82 4.66
CA GLY A 142 2.67 11.06 4.00
C GLY A 142 3.82 10.85 3.01
N ARG A 143 4.68 11.86 2.86
CA ARG A 143 5.78 11.81 1.88
C ARG A 143 6.82 10.74 2.23
N ALA A 144 7.17 9.93 1.24
CA ALA A 144 8.31 9.03 1.33
C ALA A 144 9.55 9.73 0.72
N GLY A 145 10.49 10.13 1.54
CA GLY A 145 11.75 10.68 1.06
C GLY A 145 12.50 9.67 0.18
N ARG A 146 13.16 10.16 -0.89
CA ARG A 146 13.85 9.29 -1.86
C ARG A 146 14.85 8.34 -1.18
N GLU A 147 15.73 8.88 -0.34
CA GLU A 147 16.78 8.08 0.34
C GLU A 147 16.13 7.00 1.23
N ALA A 148 15.19 7.39 2.08
CA ALA A 148 14.51 6.46 2.97
C ALA A 148 13.74 5.36 2.21
N LEU A 149 13.17 5.68 1.04
CA LEU A 149 12.49 4.69 0.21
C LEU A 149 13.49 3.73 -0.45
N LEU A 150 14.64 4.22 -0.93
CA LEU A 150 15.69 3.36 -1.50
C LEU A 150 16.28 2.44 -0.43
N ASP A 151 16.55 2.95 0.77
CA ASP A 151 17.01 2.14 1.90
C ASP A 151 16.00 1.03 2.26
N ALA A 152 14.71 1.38 2.29
CA ALA A 152 13.65 0.39 2.54
C ALA A 152 13.57 -0.67 1.43
N LEU A 153 13.81 -0.31 0.17
CA LEU A 153 13.85 -1.26 -0.95
C LEU A 153 15.05 -2.21 -0.83
N LEU A 154 16.23 -1.71 -0.44
CA LEU A 154 17.39 -2.56 -0.16
C LEU A 154 17.10 -3.54 0.98
N LEU A 155 16.48 -3.08 2.07
CA LEU A 155 16.05 -3.94 3.18
C LEU A 155 15.00 -4.98 2.76
N ALA A 156 14.17 -4.66 1.77
CA ALA A 156 13.20 -5.59 1.19
C ALA A 156 13.83 -6.62 0.26
N GLY A 157 15.15 -6.60 0.07
CA GLY A 157 15.89 -7.50 -0.80
C GLY A 157 15.83 -7.12 -2.29
N ALA A 158 15.53 -5.84 -2.59
CA ALA A 158 15.62 -5.35 -3.95
C ALA A 158 17.08 -5.28 -4.41
N ASP A 159 17.35 -5.77 -5.60
CA ASP A 159 18.62 -5.57 -6.29
C ASP A 159 18.53 -4.22 -7.03
N LEU A 160 19.17 -3.21 -6.49
CA LEU A 160 19.17 -1.86 -7.05
C LEU A 160 20.41 -1.64 -7.93
N PRO A 161 20.27 -0.97 -9.09
CA PRO A 161 21.38 -0.70 -9.99
C PRO A 161 22.43 0.26 -9.42
#